data_20500216529be8e858479fb9d384f3e3
#
_entry.id   20500216529be8e858479fb9d384f3e3
#
_cell.length_a   1.000
_cell.length_b   1.000
_cell.length_c   1.000
_cell.angle_alpha   90.00
_cell.angle_beta   90.00
_cell.angle_gamma   90.00
#
_symmetry.space_group_name_H-M   'P 1'
#
loop_
_entity.id
_entity.type
_entity.pdbx_description
1 polymer ?
#
loop_
_entity_poly.entity_id
_entity_poly.type
_entity_poly.pdbx_seq_one_letter_code
_entity_poly.pdbx_strand_id
1 'polypeptide(L)'
;MNFASRIVSQACDVPADTVYEFAHRVENLPRWAAGLASRVRQQDGAWFTDTPEGPVRIAMAPRNAFRVMDHDVTLPGGLTVHNAFRVTPTGDGSLVSFVVLRLPGMTDAGFDRDAGLVAQDLQTLKRLLEGAR
;
A
#
# COMPACT_ATOMS: atom_id res chain seq x y z
N MET A 1 -13.54 -4.98 20.16
CA MET A 1 -13.63 -5.93 19.03
C MET A 1 -12.34 -5.90 18.25
N ASN A 2 -11.84 -7.06 17.87
CA ASN A 2 -10.61 -7.18 17.11
C ASN A 2 -10.93 -7.68 15.70
N PHE A 3 -10.28 -7.07 14.68
CA PHE A 3 -10.41 -7.52 13.30
C PHE A 3 -9.38 -8.62 13.03
N ALA A 4 -9.77 -9.64 12.27
CA ALA A 4 -8.79 -10.59 11.74
C ALA A 4 -7.85 -9.85 10.81
N SER A 5 -6.58 -10.28 10.76
CA SER A 5 -5.56 -9.62 9.97
C SER A 5 -4.57 -10.63 9.41
N ARG A 6 -3.88 -10.23 8.35
CA ARG A 6 -2.74 -10.96 7.79
C ARG A 6 -1.61 -9.99 7.53
N ILE A 7 -0.39 -10.44 7.76
CA ILE A 7 0.79 -9.70 7.35
C ILE A 7 1.27 -10.29 6.03
N VAL A 8 1.31 -9.44 5.00
CA VAL A 8 1.87 -9.80 3.70
C VAL A 8 3.24 -9.16 3.62
N SER A 9 4.26 -9.92 3.28
CA SER A 9 5.63 -9.39 3.21
C SER A 9 6.33 -9.82 1.93
N GLN A 10 7.32 -9.02 1.53
CA GLN A 10 8.12 -9.26 0.34
C GLN A 10 9.55 -8.79 0.59
N ALA A 11 10.49 -9.71 0.46
CA ALA A 11 11.91 -9.35 0.49
C ALA A 11 12.32 -8.72 -0.85
N CYS A 12 13.14 -7.69 -0.78
CA CYS A 12 13.68 -7.00 -1.96
C CYS A 12 15.20 -6.91 -1.84
N ASP A 13 15.87 -7.06 -2.99
CA ASP A 13 17.35 -6.98 -3.08
C ASP A 13 17.84 -5.55 -3.31
N VAL A 14 17.08 -4.57 -2.80
CA VAL A 14 17.48 -3.16 -2.83
C VAL A 14 17.41 -2.59 -1.43
N PRO A 15 18.18 -1.53 -1.12
CA PRO A 15 18.16 -0.92 0.20
C PRO A 15 16.77 -0.42 0.59
N ALA A 16 16.49 -0.42 1.88
CA ALA A 16 15.18 0.03 2.39
C ALA A 16 14.88 1.48 2.00
N ASP A 17 15.89 2.35 1.95
CA ASP A 17 15.69 3.73 1.54
C ASP A 17 15.26 3.83 0.07
N THR A 18 15.77 2.95 -0.80
CA THR A 18 15.34 2.91 -2.20
C THR A 18 13.86 2.57 -2.31
N VAL A 19 13.40 1.59 -1.55
CA VAL A 19 11.98 1.23 -1.50
C VAL A 19 11.15 2.39 -0.97
N TYR A 20 11.57 2.97 0.16
CA TYR A 20 10.84 4.05 0.81
C TYR A 20 10.70 5.27 -0.10
N GLU A 21 11.79 5.71 -0.73
CA GLU A 21 11.78 6.89 -1.60
C GLU A 21 10.82 6.73 -2.78
N PHE A 22 10.63 5.52 -3.26
CA PHE A 22 9.71 5.25 -4.36
C PHE A 22 8.27 5.02 -3.87
N ALA A 23 8.09 4.14 -2.88
CA ALA A 23 6.77 3.64 -2.51
C ALA A 23 5.98 4.62 -1.64
N HIS A 24 6.64 5.54 -0.92
CA HIS A 24 5.91 6.52 -0.11
C HIS A 24 5.21 7.59 -0.97
N ARG A 25 5.54 7.68 -2.24
CA ARG A 25 4.95 8.67 -3.15
C ARG A 25 3.65 8.16 -3.71
N VAL A 26 2.54 8.83 -3.39
CA VAL A 26 1.21 8.43 -3.85
C VAL A 26 1.13 8.45 -5.39
N GLU A 27 1.81 9.40 -6.04
CA GLU A 27 1.86 9.49 -7.50
C GLU A 27 2.47 8.25 -8.17
N ASN A 28 3.21 7.42 -7.42
CA ASN A 28 3.79 6.18 -7.96
C ASN A 28 2.87 4.96 -7.82
N LEU A 29 1.77 5.06 -7.07
CA LEU A 29 0.85 3.93 -6.87
C LEU A 29 0.41 3.27 -8.19
N PRO A 30 0.05 4.02 -9.25
CA PRO A 30 -0.34 3.38 -10.50
C PRO A 30 0.73 2.49 -11.12
N ARG A 31 1.98 2.69 -10.76
CA ARG A 31 3.10 1.91 -11.32
C ARG A 31 3.26 0.55 -10.67
N TRP A 32 2.85 0.39 -9.40
CA TRP A 32 3.05 -0.87 -8.68
C TRP A 32 1.79 -1.40 -8.00
N ALA A 33 0.80 -0.56 -7.74
CA ALA A 33 -0.45 -0.93 -7.08
C ALA A 33 -1.66 -0.64 -7.98
N ALA A 34 -1.55 -0.92 -9.27
CA ALA A 34 -2.54 -0.54 -10.28
C ALA A 34 -3.91 -1.20 -10.07
N GLY A 35 -3.96 -2.35 -9.38
CA GLY A 35 -5.22 -3.00 -9.05
C GLY A 35 -6.05 -2.22 -8.05
N LEU A 36 -5.41 -1.41 -7.20
CA LEU A 36 -6.06 -0.56 -6.21
C LEU A 36 -6.23 0.87 -6.73
N ALA A 37 -5.22 1.41 -7.43
CA ALA A 37 -5.18 2.78 -7.86
C ALA A 37 -4.53 2.88 -9.24
N SER A 38 -5.32 2.60 -10.29
CA SER A 38 -4.82 2.70 -11.68
C SER A 38 -4.51 4.12 -12.10
N ARG A 39 -5.13 5.10 -11.44
CA ARG A 39 -4.86 6.53 -11.62
C ARG A 39 -5.03 7.23 -10.29
N VAL A 40 -4.21 8.24 -10.06
CA VAL A 40 -4.36 9.10 -8.88
C VAL A 40 -4.39 10.55 -9.34
N ARG A 41 -5.10 11.38 -8.60
CA ARG A 41 -5.20 12.82 -8.84
C ARG A 41 -5.09 13.56 -7.53
N GLN A 42 -4.66 14.80 -7.59
CA GLN A 42 -4.56 15.67 -6.44
C GLN A 42 -5.60 16.78 -6.53
N GLN A 43 -6.30 17.03 -5.44
CA GLN A 43 -7.28 18.11 -5.36
C GLN A 43 -7.18 18.74 -3.99
N ASP A 44 -6.94 20.04 -3.94
CA ASP A 44 -6.79 20.80 -2.69
C ASP A 44 -5.76 20.18 -1.73
N GLY A 45 -4.68 19.66 -2.30
CA GLY A 45 -3.59 19.02 -1.54
C GLY A 45 -3.84 17.58 -1.12
N ALA A 46 -5.03 17.04 -1.35
CA ALA A 46 -5.37 15.66 -1.03
C ALA A 46 -5.29 14.76 -2.27
N TRP A 47 -4.91 13.51 -2.06
CA TRP A 47 -4.82 12.53 -3.13
C TRP A 47 -6.08 11.67 -3.21
N PHE A 48 -6.52 11.39 -4.43
CA PHE A 48 -7.71 10.59 -4.70
C PHE A 48 -7.46 9.62 -5.85
N THR A 49 -8.17 8.48 -5.80
CA THR A 49 -8.35 7.61 -6.95
C THR A 49 -9.85 7.44 -7.16
N ASP A 50 -10.28 7.44 -8.42
CA ASP A 50 -11.70 7.33 -8.73
C ASP A 50 -12.08 5.87 -8.95
N THR A 51 -13.20 5.45 -8.36
CA THR A 51 -13.75 4.11 -8.50
C THR A 51 -15.20 4.20 -9.02
N PRO A 52 -15.79 3.07 -9.49
CA PRO A 52 -17.19 3.09 -9.89
C PRO A 52 -18.15 3.56 -8.79
N GLU A 53 -17.79 3.37 -7.52
CA GLU A 53 -18.59 3.78 -6.38
C GLU A 53 -18.33 5.23 -5.96
N GLY A 54 -17.33 5.88 -6.53
CA GLY A 54 -16.97 7.26 -6.21
C GLY A 54 -15.50 7.42 -5.89
N PRO A 55 -15.08 8.64 -5.48
CA PRO A 55 -13.69 8.91 -5.17
C PRO A 55 -13.26 8.25 -3.86
N VAL A 56 -12.03 7.74 -3.84
CA VAL A 56 -11.37 7.18 -2.67
C VAL A 56 -10.20 8.09 -2.33
N ARG A 57 -10.15 8.58 -1.10
CA ARG A 57 -9.06 9.43 -0.62
C ARG A 57 -7.93 8.56 -0.07
N ILE A 58 -6.69 8.94 -0.39
CA ILE A 58 -5.48 8.29 0.09
C ILE A 58 -4.65 9.32 0.84
N ALA A 59 -4.47 9.12 2.15
CA ALA A 59 -3.68 10.00 3.01
C ALA A 59 -2.45 9.25 3.51
N MET A 60 -1.31 9.52 2.91
CA MET A 60 -0.04 8.89 3.25
C MET A 60 0.57 9.54 4.49
N ALA A 61 1.20 8.73 5.36
CA ALA A 61 1.96 9.24 6.49
C ALA A 61 2.98 10.27 6.02
N PRO A 62 3.20 11.34 6.79
CA PRO A 62 4.23 12.32 6.46
C PRO A 62 5.60 11.65 6.34
N ARG A 63 6.48 12.25 5.53
CA ARG A 63 7.86 11.75 5.40
C ARG A 63 8.50 11.62 6.78
N ASN A 64 9.17 10.48 7.02
CA ASN A 64 9.75 10.20 8.32
C ASN A 64 11.03 9.37 8.17
N ALA A 65 11.82 9.30 9.23
CA ALA A 65 13.09 8.60 9.26
C ALA A 65 12.94 7.09 9.51
N PHE A 66 11.73 6.63 9.82
CA PHE A 66 11.46 5.24 10.20
C PHE A 66 10.97 4.38 9.04
N ARG A 67 10.82 4.97 7.84
CA ARG A 67 10.33 4.31 6.62
C ARG A 67 8.92 3.74 6.80
N VAL A 68 8.09 4.49 7.53
CA VAL A 68 6.69 4.17 7.73
C VAL A 68 5.89 4.82 6.60
N MET A 69 5.19 3.98 5.86
CA MET A 69 4.35 4.37 4.73
C MET A 69 2.88 4.07 5.02
N ASP A 70 2.52 4.07 6.29
CA ASP A 70 1.14 3.85 6.72
C ASP A 70 0.24 4.87 6.03
N HIS A 71 -0.95 4.45 5.65
CA HIS A 71 -1.86 5.35 4.96
C HIS A 71 -3.30 5.04 5.29
N ASP A 72 -4.11 6.09 5.32
CA ASP A 72 -5.54 6.00 5.50
C ASP A 72 -6.22 6.07 4.15
N VAL A 73 -7.11 5.13 3.90
CA VAL A 73 -7.93 5.07 2.70
C VAL A 73 -9.38 5.33 3.13
N THR A 74 -9.95 6.43 2.65
CA THR A 74 -11.34 6.78 2.94
C THR A 74 -12.20 6.42 1.74
N LEU A 75 -13.11 5.45 1.94
CA LEU A 75 -14.00 4.94 0.90
C LEU A 75 -15.15 5.92 0.65
N PRO A 76 -15.83 5.82 -0.52
CA PRO A 76 -16.91 6.76 -0.84
C PRO A 76 -18.04 6.82 0.20
N GLY A 77 -18.29 5.71 0.93
CA GLY A 77 -19.27 5.67 1.99
C GLY A 77 -18.83 6.30 3.31
N GLY A 78 -17.60 6.80 3.39
CA GLY A 78 -17.06 7.47 4.58
C GLY A 78 -16.24 6.60 5.50
N LEU A 79 -16.19 5.28 5.27
CA LEU A 79 -15.36 4.39 6.07
C LEU A 79 -13.89 4.66 5.79
N THR A 80 -13.10 4.89 6.84
CA THR A 80 -11.66 5.05 6.74
C THR A 80 -10.97 3.78 7.22
N VAL A 81 -10.07 3.26 6.39
CA VAL A 81 -9.28 2.06 6.68
C VAL A 81 -7.83 2.48 6.84
N HIS A 82 -7.21 2.13 7.96
CA HIS A 82 -5.80 2.37 8.20
C HIS A 82 -4.99 1.15 7.73
N ASN A 83 -4.07 1.38 6.80
CA ASN A 83 -3.17 0.34 6.30
C ASN A 83 -1.77 0.55 6.85
N ALA A 84 -1.30 -0.38 7.65
CA ALA A 84 0.09 -0.36 8.13
C ALA A 84 0.99 -0.90 7.01
N PHE A 85 1.89 -0.06 6.53
CA PHE A 85 2.76 -0.36 5.39
C PHE A 85 4.15 0.18 5.71
N ARG A 86 5.16 -0.71 5.72
CA ARG A 86 6.49 -0.36 6.21
C ARG A 86 7.57 -1.09 5.44
N VAL A 87 8.77 -0.52 5.44
CA VAL A 87 9.95 -1.20 4.91
C VAL A 87 11.04 -1.22 5.97
N THR A 88 11.62 -2.40 6.15
CA THR A 88 12.65 -2.66 7.17
C THR A 88 13.96 -3.02 6.49
N PRO A 89 15.09 -2.40 6.88
CA PRO A 89 16.39 -2.81 6.36
C PRO A 89 16.74 -4.23 6.80
N THR A 90 17.26 -5.02 5.86
CA THR A 90 17.74 -6.38 6.14
C THR A 90 19.14 -6.54 5.54
N GLY A 91 20.13 -5.91 6.18
CA GLY A 91 21.46 -5.81 5.59
C GLY A 91 21.42 -4.85 4.40
N ASP A 92 21.88 -5.31 3.24
CA ASP A 92 21.89 -4.52 2.00
C ASP A 92 20.53 -4.55 1.29
N GLY A 93 19.64 -5.41 1.71
CA GLY A 93 18.29 -5.53 1.17
C GLY A 93 17.24 -4.96 2.09
N SER A 94 16.00 -5.35 1.86
CA SER A 94 14.87 -4.84 2.63
C SER A 94 13.73 -5.86 2.69
N LEU A 95 12.86 -5.65 3.67
CA LEU A 95 11.61 -6.40 3.79
C LEU A 95 10.47 -5.40 3.82
N VAL A 96 9.58 -5.50 2.86
CA VAL A 96 8.34 -4.70 2.81
C VAL A 96 7.25 -5.49 3.51
N SER A 97 6.49 -4.85 4.38
CA SER A 97 5.39 -5.48 5.11
C SER A 97 4.13 -4.65 5.04
N PHE A 98 2.99 -5.33 4.94
CA PHE A 98 1.69 -4.72 4.82
C PHE A 98 0.70 -5.52 5.66
N VAL A 99 -0.09 -4.85 6.49
CA VAL A 99 -1.12 -5.50 7.30
C VAL A 99 -2.47 -5.36 6.58
N VAL A 100 -3.05 -6.49 6.20
CA VAL A 100 -4.37 -6.55 5.58
C VAL A 100 -5.39 -6.86 6.65
N LEU A 101 -6.41 -6.01 6.79
CA LEU A 101 -7.49 -6.18 7.75
C LEU A 101 -8.72 -6.78 7.08
N ARG A 102 -9.40 -7.68 7.79
CA ARG A 102 -10.73 -8.12 7.39
C ARG A 102 -11.73 -7.11 7.89
N LEU A 103 -12.34 -6.37 6.96
CA LEU A 103 -13.30 -5.33 7.30
C LEU A 103 -14.67 -5.92 7.64
N PRO A 104 -15.52 -5.21 8.42
CA PRO A 104 -16.88 -5.66 8.69
C PRO A 104 -17.64 -5.93 7.38
N GLY A 105 -18.34 -7.07 7.34
CA GLY A 105 -19.09 -7.47 6.16
C GLY A 105 -18.29 -8.18 5.07
N MET A 106 -16.98 -8.22 5.20
CA MET A 106 -16.12 -8.89 4.22
C MET A 106 -16.20 -10.41 4.39
N THR A 107 -16.36 -11.14 3.28
CA THR A 107 -16.33 -12.60 3.29
C THR A 107 -14.90 -13.14 3.42
N ASP A 108 -14.76 -14.42 3.77
CA ASP A 108 -13.44 -15.08 3.78
C ASP A 108 -12.79 -15.00 2.40
N ALA A 109 -13.57 -15.24 1.34
CA ALA A 109 -13.08 -15.17 -0.04
C ALA A 109 -12.62 -13.74 -0.40
N GLY A 110 -13.35 -12.71 0.06
CA GLY A 110 -12.97 -11.32 -0.13
C GLY A 110 -11.68 -10.97 0.58
N PHE A 111 -11.52 -11.45 1.81
CA PHE A 111 -10.30 -11.25 2.58
C PHE A 111 -9.09 -11.92 1.90
N ASP A 112 -9.25 -13.18 1.45
CA ASP A 112 -8.21 -13.89 0.72
C ASP A 112 -7.82 -13.16 -0.56
N ARG A 113 -8.81 -12.63 -1.29
CA ARG A 113 -8.57 -11.89 -2.52
C ARG A 113 -7.79 -10.61 -2.26
N ASP A 114 -8.15 -9.85 -1.22
CA ASP A 114 -7.43 -8.62 -0.87
C ASP A 114 -5.98 -8.91 -0.50
N ALA A 115 -5.75 -9.93 0.32
CA ALA A 115 -4.38 -10.34 0.68
C ALA A 115 -3.59 -10.77 -0.56
N GLY A 116 -4.23 -11.47 -1.50
CA GLY A 116 -3.60 -11.87 -2.76
C GLY A 116 -3.24 -10.69 -3.65
N LEU A 117 -4.10 -9.67 -3.72
CA LEU A 117 -3.83 -8.45 -4.49
C LEU A 117 -2.66 -7.67 -3.88
N VAL A 118 -2.62 -7.55 -2.56
CA VAL A 118 -1.49 -6.91 -1.89
C VAL A 118 -0.19 -7.67 -2.17
N ALA A 119 -0.22 -9.00 -2.10
CA ALA A 119 0.95 -9.82 -2.40
C ALA A 119 1.45 -9.60 -3.83
N GLN A 120 0.54 -9.53 -4.80
CA GLN A 120 0.88 -9.23 -6.20
C GLN A 120 1.49 -7.84 -6.35
N ASP A 121 0.93 -6.85 -5.68
CA ASP A 121 1.42 -5.48 -5.74
C ASP A 121 2.84 -5.39 -5.16
N LEU A 122 3.10 -6.05 -4.05
CA LEU A 122 4.44 -6.06 -3.46
C LEU A 122 5.45 -6.78 -4.37
N GLN A 123 5.04 -7.82 -5.07
CA GLN A 123 5.90 -8.47 -6.07
C GLN A 123 6.19 -7.54 -7.25
N THR A 124 5.20 -6.77 -7.68
CA THR A 124 5.37 -5.78 -8.75
C THR A 124 6.37 -4.71 -8.31
N LEU A 125 6.23 -4.21 -7.09
CA LEU A 125 7.16 -3.24 -6.51
C LEU A 125 8.58 -3.79 -6.49
N LYS A 126 8.76 -5.01 -6.03
CA LYS A 126 10.07 -5.70 -6.02
C LYS A 126 10.68 -5.75 -7.43
N ARG A 127 9.93 -6.23 -8.41
CA ARG A 127 10.45 -6.36 -9.79
C ARG A 127 10.81 -5.00 -10.37
N LEU A 128 9.98 -3.99 -10.11
CA LEU A 128 10.21 -2.64 -10.62
C LEU A 128 11.50 -2.05 -10.07
N LEU A 129 11.73 -2.18 -8.77
CA LEU A 129 12.90 -1.59 -8.12
C LEU A 129 14.18 -2.39 -8.38
N GLU A 130 14.10 -3.70 -8.43
CA GLU A 130 15.26 -4.55 -8.74
C GLU A 130 15.66 -4.42 -10.20
N GLY A 131 14.72 -4.24 -11.10
CA GLY A 131 15.00 -4.04 -12.52
C GLY A 131 15.61 -2.68 -12.83
N ALA A 132 15.42 -1.70 -11.95
CA ALA A 132 15.93 -0.33 -12.15
C ALA A 132 17.36 -0.12 -11.61
N ARG A 133 17.93 -1.12 -10.93
CA ARG A 133 19.28 -1.01 -10.34
C ARG A 133 20.39 -1.35 -11.33
#